data_c5ac0453b0acba0493a060f30015364b
#
_entry.id   c5ac0453b0acba0493a060f30015364b
#
_cell.length_a   1.000
_cell.length_b   1.000
_cell.length_c   1.000
_cell.angle_alpha   90.00
_cell.angle_beta   90.00
_cell.angle_gamma   90.00
#
_symmetry.space_group_name_H-M   'P 1'
#
loop_
_entity.id
_entity.type
_entity.pdbx_description
1 polymer ?
#
loop_
_entity_poly.entity_id
_entity_poly.type
_entity_poly.pdbx_seq_one_letter_code
_entity_poly.pdbx_strand_id
1 'polypeptide(L)'
;LCELEQIPSAFGYKILQKKEYQRPPRISVSDSQQTHLIFPEKIIYVDYGTTDVEVVKASGVDNIVAVRAAGNFTHSTNISVVTASEKFYTFDLSYSSQPSHVSFVVDPGANAASRRVALLDNKELNSVQRENLRKEINSRIQSLPKLYKDYAGMRFTITNIFIDKDILFFKFRLTNYSNIDYVPDFVRFYIQDAKKRKKTAIQQIDQKPLFFFDLPERIPAHDSKTFTVALNKFTIPDKKVLIIEVQELGGGRHFKYKLKNAPIISAEILNPGTRENRVVPKQIFY
;
A
#
# COMPACT_ATOMS: atom_id res chain seq x y z
N LEU A 1 8.47 -47.44 -12.25
CA LEU A 1 7.02 -47.33 -12.10
C LEU A 1 6.70 -47.53 -10.61
N CYS A 2 6.52 -46.46 -9.88
CA CYS A 2 5.99 -46.50 -8.51
C CYS A 2 4.89 -45.42 -8.50
N GLU A 3 3.65 -45.88 -8.64
CA GLU A 3 2.45 -45.10 -8.39
C GLU A 3 2.38 -44.85 -6.89
N LEU A 4 2.42 -43.60 -6.49
CA LEU A 4 2.12 -43.19 -5.13
C LEU A 4 0.62 -42.96 -5.03
N GLU A 5 -0.07 -43.86 -4.37
CA GLU A 5 -1.48 -43.73 -4.00
C GLU A 5 -1.70 -42.52 -3.10
N GLN A 6 -2.80 -41.84 -3.35
CA GLN A 6 -3.22 -40.66 -2.59
C GLN A 6 -3.70 -41.12 -1.19
N ILE A 7 -2.98 -40.71 -0.17
CA ILE A 7 -3.44 -40.81 1.23
C ILE A 7 -4.21 -39.52 1.53
N PRO A 8 -5.49 -39.55 1.86
CA PRO A 8 -6.23 -38.36 2.27
C PRO A 8 -5.72 -37.92 3.65
N SER A 9 -5.05 -36.75 3.69
CA SER A 9 -4.60 -36.19 4.96
C SER A 9 -5.75 -35.46 5.66
N ALA A 10 -6.06 -35.92 6.88
CA ALA A 10 -7.06 -35.28 7.76
C ALA A 10 -6.69 -33.86 8.26
N PHE A 11 -5.58 -33.30 7.81
CA PHE A 11 -5.01 -32.05 8.31
C PHE A 11 -4.86 -30.94 7.26
N GLY A 12 -5.50 -31.02 6.11
CA GLY A 12 -5.57 -29.91 5.16
C GLY A 12 -4.24 -29.51 4.47
N TYR A 13 -3.18 -30.33 4.54
CA TYR A 13 -1.92 -30.07 3.82
C TYR A 13 -2.01 -30.60 2.39
N LYS A 14 -1.81 -29.70 1.41
CA LYS A 14 -1.71 -30.11 0.00
C LYS A 14 -0.30 -30.68 -0.25
N ILE A 15 -0.24 -31.98 -0.58
CA ILE A 15 1.03 -32.60 -1.02
C ILE A 15 1.36 -32.05 -2.41
N LEU A 16 2.55 -31.46 -2.56
CA LEU A 16 3.01 -30.92 -3.84
C LEU A 16 3.24 -32.06 -4.83
N GLN A 17 2.61 -31.99 -6.00
CA GLN A 17 2.88 -32.93 -7.08
C GLN A 17 4.28 -32.66 -7.67
N LYS A 18 4.99 -33.70 -8.12
CA LYS A 18 6.36 -33.65 -8.67
C LYS A 18 6.53 -32.63 -9.82
N LYS A 19 5.46 -32.24 -10.47
CA LYS A 19 5.42 -31.27 -11.59
C LYS A 19 5.53 -29.81 -11.14
N GLU A 20 5.30 -29.52 -9.85
CA GLU A 20 5.32 -28.15 -9.27
C GLU A 20 6.66 -27.81 -8.59
N TYR A 21 7.61 -28.76 -8.55
CA TYR A 21 8.91 -28.57 -7.91
C TYR A 21 9.94 -28.04 -8.92
N GLN A 22 10.02 -26.73 -9.07
CA GLN A 22 11.13 -26.11 -9.77
C GLN A 22 12.27 -25.84 -8.78
N ARG A 23 13.51 -26.11 -9.22
CA ARG A 23 14.69 -25.77 -8.40
C ARG A 23 14.76 -24.24 -8.22
N PRO A 24 15.05 -23.77 -6.99
CA PRO A 24 15.26 -22.34 -6.78
C PRO A 24 16.34 -21.77 -7.72
N PRO A 25 16.21 -20.53 -8.18
CA PRO A 25 17.27 -19.85 -8.91
C PRO A 25 18.54 -19.80 -8.09
N ARG A 26 19.68 -20.09 -8.72
CA ARG A 26 20.99 -20.05 -8.07
C ARG A 26 21.60 -18.67 -8.23
N ILE A 27 22.08 -18.11 -7.10
CA ILE A 27 22.72 -16.80 -7.02
C ILE A 27 24.10 -16.99 -6.41
N SER A 28 25.12 -16.41 -7.05
CA SER A 28 26.47 -16.39 -6.51
C SER A 28 26.65 -15.17 -5.61
N VAL A 29 27.23 -15.38 -4.43
CA VAL A 29 27.55 -14.35 -3.44
C VAL A 29 29.03 -14.37 -3.11
N SER A 30 29.60 -13.24 -2.71
CA SER A 30 31.01 -13.07 -2.39
C SER A 30 31.17 -12.44 -1.02
N ASP A 31 32.33 -12.61 -0.42
CA ASP A 31 32.76 -11.96 0.82
C ASP A 31 33.27 -10.53 0.61
N SER A 32 33.63 -10.18 -0.63
CA SER A 32 34.16 -8.85 -1.00
C SER A 32 33.12 -7.90 -1.56
N GLN A 33 31.94 -8.40 -1.99
CA GLN A 33 30.88 -7.61 -2.62
C GLN A 33 29.51 -7.99 -2.06
N GLN A 34 28.63 -7.01 -1.90
CA GLN A 34 27.23 -7.25 -1.55
C GLN A 34 26.41 -7.55 -2.81
N THR A 35 25.59 -8.60 -2.74
CA THR A 35 24.61 -8.93 -3.76
C THR A 35 23.24 -8.40 -3.32
N HIS A 36 22.58 -7.63 -4.18
CA HIS A 36 21.27 -7.04 -3.90
C HIS A 36 20.16 -7.79 -4.62
N LEU A 37 19.13 -8.19 -3.86
CA LEU A 37 17.88 -8.75 -4.37
C LEU A 37 16.80 -7.69 -4.25
N ILE A 38 16.29 -7.21 -5.39
CA ILE A 38 15.30 -6.14 -5.48
C ILE A 38 13.94 -6.77 -5.78
N PHE A 39 13.01 -6.70 -4.83
CA PHE A 39 11.69 -7.27 -4.95
C PHE A 39 10.68 -6.25 -5.46
N PRO A 40 9.59 -6.67 -6.15
CA PRO A 40 8.53 -5.78 -6.62
C PRO A 40 7.67 -5.20 -5.49
N GLU A 41 7.82 -5.74 -4.27
CA GLU A 41 6.96 -5.42 -3.12
C GLU A 41 7.78 -5.36 -1.83
N LYS A 42 7.20 -4.73 -0.79
CA LYS A 42 7.76 -4.68 0.55
C LYS A 42 8.06 -6.10 1.07
N ILE A 43 9.23 -6.26 1.65
CA ILE A 43 9.67 -7.49 2.29
C ILE A 43 9.20 -7.49 3.74
N ILE A 44 8.45 -8.53 4.13
CA ILE A 44 7.91 -8.71 5.48
C ILE A 44 8.65 -9.77 6.29
N TYR A 45 9.33 -10.71 5.61
CA TYR A 45 10.09 -11.77 6.26
C TYR A 45 11.30 -12.16 5.42
N VAL A 46 12.42 -12.42 6.08
CA VAL A 46 13.64 -12.95 5.47
C VAL A 46 14.19 -14.03 6.39
N ASP A 47 14.55 -15.17 5.81
CA ASP A 47 15.20 -16.29 6.51
C ASP A 47 16.32 -16.86 5.65
N TYR A 48 17.37 -17.36 6.26
CA TYR A 48 18.53 -17.93 5.56
C TYR A 48 19.05 -19.16 6.30
N GLY A 49 19.53 -20.14 5.51
CA GLY A 49 19.76 -21.49 6.01
C GLY A 49 21.00 -21.67 6.89
N THR A 50 22.03 -20.83 6.75
CA THR A 50 23.31 -20.96 7.49
C THR A 50 23.93 -19.61 7.81
N THR A 51 24.87 -19.58 8.76
CA THR A 51 25.66 -18.40 9.13
C THR A 51 26.78 -18.07 8.13
N ASP A 52 26.92 -18.85 7.05
CA ASP A 52 27.89 -18.57 5.98
C ASP A 52 27.54 -17.35 5.14
N VAL A 53 26.33 -16.83 5.30
CA VAL A 53 25.86 -15.61 4.64
C VAL A 53 25.37 -14.60 5.67
N GLU A 54 25.71 -13.35 5.43
CA GLU A 54 25.16 -12.20 6.12
C GLU A 54 24.03 -11.60 5.27
N VAL A 55 22.86 -11.43 5.88
CA VAL A 55 21.69 -10.91 5.20
C VAL A 55 21.20 -9.67 5.93
N VAL A 56 21.11 -8.56 5.19
CA VAL A 56 20.66 -7.27 5.74
C VAL A 56 19.56 -6.71 4.88
N LYS A 57 18.46 -6.31 5.50
CA LYS A 57 17.44 -5.51 4.84
C LYS A 57 17.98 -4.09 4.69
N ALA A 58 17.96 -3.54 3.46
CA ALA A 58 18.51 -2.23 3.18
C ALA A 58 17.80 -1.14 4.00
N SER A 59 18.59 -0.26 4.63
CA SER A 59 18.07 0.85 5.44
C SER A 59 17.39 1.89 4.54
N GLY A 60 16.20 2.33 4.92
CA GLY A 60 15.43 3.35 4.17
C GLY A 60 14.68 2.84 2.93
N VAL A 61 14.85 1.56 2.55
CA VAL A 61 14.09 0.89 1.49
C VAL A 61 13.53 -0.43 2.01
N ASP A 62 12.28 -0.70 1.70
CA ASP A 62 11.56 -1.83 2.28
C ASP A 62 11.45 -3.06 1.35
N ASN A 63 12.02 -2.97 0.13
CA ASN A 63 11.94 -4.00 -0.91
C ASN A 63 13.30 -4.51 -1.40
N ILE A 64 14.39 -4.22 -0.69
CA ILE A 64 15.75 -4.66 -1.05
C ILE A 64 16.36 -5.45 0.11
N VAL A 65 16.93 -6.63 -0.22
CA VAL A 65 17.79 -7.42 0.65
C VAL A 65 19.21 -7.42 0.10
N ALA A 66 20.17 -7.10 0.93
CA ALA A 66 21.60 -7.25 0.64
C ALA A 66 22.09 -8.57 1.24
N VAL A 67 22.79 -9.35 0.46
CA VAL A 67 23.37 -10.63 0.85
C VAL A 67 24.87 -10.59 0.59
N ARG A 68 25.66 -11.03 1.57
CA ARG A 68 27.10 -11.17 1.46
C ARG A 68 27.53 -12.51 2.05
N ALA A 69 28.55 -13.16 1.50
CA ALA A 69 29.17 -14.30 2.14
C ALA A 69 29.98 -13.86 3.37
N ALA A 70 29.87 -14.56 4.48
CA ALA A 70 30.70 -14.34 5.67
C ALA A 70 32.16 -14.83 5.46
N GLY A 71 32.36 -15.68 4.45
CA GLY A 71 33.64 -16.23 4.02
C GLY A 71 33.42 -17.20 2.87
N ASN A 72 34.47 -17.91 2.46
CA ASN A 72 34.37 -18.96 1.44
C ASN A 72 33.64 -20.19 2.02
N PHE A 73 32.59 -20.64 1.32
CA PHE A 73 31.88 -21.88 1.64
C PHE A 73 31.71 -22.77 0.39
N THR A 74 31.71 -24.07 0.57
CA THR A 74 31.69 -25.05 -0.52
C THR A 74 30.33 -25.72 -0.76
N HIS A 75 29.43 -25.65 0.22
CA HIS A 75 28.06 -26.15 0.12
C HIS A 75 27.10 -25.03 -0.32
N SER A 76 25.99 -25.38 -0.93
CA SER A 76 24.95 -24.41 -1.20
C SER A 76 24.11 -24.17 0.05
N THR A 77 23.73 -22.92 0.28
CA THR A 77 22.72 -22.54 1.28
C THR A 77 21.54 -21.87 0.57
N ASN A 78 20.56 -21.42 1.32
CA ASN A 78 19.39 -20.76 0.73
C ASN A 78 19.02 -19.50 1.49
N ILE A 79 18.34 -18.61 0.77
CA ILE A 79 17.60 -17.48 1.34
C ILE A 79 16.14 -17.57 0.95
N SER A 80 15.25 -17.33 1.90
CA SER A 80 13.81 -17.29 1.71
C SER A 80 13.28 -15.91 2.07
N VAL A 81 12.44 -15.35 1.20
CA VAL A 81 11.89 -14.00 1.36
C VAL A 81 10.37 -14.06 1.16
N VAL A 82 9.63 -13.41 2.06
CA VAL A 82 8.18 -13.22 1.92
C VAL A 82 7.89 -11.74 1.72
N THR A 83 7.07 -11.42 0.72
CA THR A 83 6.66 -10.05 0.42
C THR A 83 5.27 -9.74 0.97
N ALA A 84 4.89 -8.46 0.97
CA ALA A 84 3.62 -7.97 1.52
C ALA A 84 2.37 -8.56 0.85
N SER A 85 2.46 -9.05 -0.39
CA SER A 85 1.39 -9.81 -1.07
C SER A 85 1.44 -11.31 -0.78
N GLU A 86 2.18 -11.73 0.28
CA GLU A 86 2.33 -13.12 0.72
C GLU A 86 3.01 -14.04 -0.30
N LYS A 87 3.76 -13.49 -1.26
CA LYS A 87 4.56 -14.28 -2.19
C LYS A 87 5.83 -14.75 -1.50
N PHE A 88 6.09 -16.04 -1.63
CA PHE A 88 7.28 -16.70 -1.10
C PHE A 88 8.30 -16.90 -2.22
N TYR A 89 9.49 -16.37 -2.02
CA TYR A 89 10.62 -16.52 -2.93
C TYR A 89 11.75 -17.26 -2.23
N THR A 90 12.36 -18.21 -2.91
CA THR A 90 13.54 -18.93 -2.42
C THR A 90 14.62 -18.89 -3.47
N PHE A 91 15.86 -18.68 -3.04
CA PHE A 91 17.06 -18.69 -3.89
C PHE A 91 18.11 -19.60 -3.27
N ASP A 92 18.79 -20.39 -4.13
CA ASP A 92 19.98 -21.13 -3.74
C ASP A 92 21.19 -20.18 -3.82
N LEU A 93 21.98 -20.14 -2.76
CA LEU A 93 23.18 -19.31 -2.66
C LEU A 93 24.42 -20.21 -2.78
N SER A 94 25.37 -19.78 -3.60
CA SER A 94 26.69 -20.38 -3.74
C SER A 94 27.78 -19.33 -3.63
N TYR A 95 28.93 -19.69 -3.07
CA TYR A 95 30.05 -18.78 -3.00
C TYR A 95 30.75 -18.65 -4.37
N SER A 96 31.14 -17.44 -4.70
CA SER A 96 32.05 -17.12 -5.80
C SER A 96 32.88 -15.89 -5.43
N SER A 97 34.20 -15.96 -5.54
CA SER A 97 35.09 -14.81 -5.30
C SER A 97 34.85 -13.65 -6.31
N GLN A 98 34.33 -13.99 -7.50
CA GLN A 98 33.99 -13.02 -8.56
C GLN A 98 32.59 -13.33 -9.12
N PRO A 99 31.51 -12.92 -8.47
CA PRO A 99 30.17 -13.14 -8.98
C PRO A 99 29.95 -12.33 -10.26
N SER A 100 29.35 -12.95 -11.28
CA SER A 100 29.08 -12.29 -12.56
C SER A 100 28.05 -11.14 -12.45
N HIS A 101 27.20 -11.18 -11.44
CA HIS A 101 26.15 -10.18 -11.18
C HIS A 101 26.03 -9.97 -9.69
N VAL A 102 25.85 -8.71 -9.28
CA VAL A 102 25.68 -8.30 -7.87
C VAL A 102 24.34 -7.60 -7.62
N SER A 103 23.44 -7.55 -8.61
CA SER A 103 22.11 -7.00 -8.48
C SER A 103 21.12 -7.80 -9.29
N PHE A 104 20.03 -8.23 -8.67
CA PHE A 104 18.99 -9.04 -9.28
C PHE A 104 17.63 -8.40 -9.02
N VAL A 105 16.90 -8.11 -10.10
CA VAL A 105 15.49 -7.69 -10.00
C VAL A 105 14.63 -8.96 -10.07
N VAL A 106 13.84 -9.17 -9.02
CA VAL A 106 12.97 -10.34 -8.92
C VAL A 106 11.68 -10.07 -9.67
N ASP A 107 11.47 -10.82 -10.77
CA ASP A 107 10.24 -10.73 -11.57
C ASP A 107 9.08 -11.39 -10.82
N PRO A 108 7.92 -10.72 -10.68
CA PRO A 108 6.72 -11.30 -10.08
C PRO A 108 6.20 -12.58 -10.77
N GLY A 109 6.54 -12.76 -12.06
CA GLY A 109 6.12 -13.91 -12.88
C GLY A 109 7.14 -15.03 -13.00
N ALA A 110 8.44 -14.77 -12.75
CA ALA A 110 9.50 -15.76 -12.87
C ALA A 110 9.69 -16.51 -11.55
N ASN A 111 9.25 -17.75 -11.48
CA ASN A 111 9.52 -18.71 -10.39
C ASN A 111 8.90 -18.38 -9.00
N ALA A 112 7.77 -17.70 -8.96
CA ALA A 112 6.99 -17.72 -7.76
C ALA A 112 6.35 -19.11 -7.61
N ALA A 113 6.97 -19.99 -6.81
CA ALA A 113 6.22 -21.01 -6.12
C ALA A 113 5.25 -20.25 -5.20
N SER A 114 4.12 -19.82 -5.77
CA SER A 114 3.13 -19.00 -5.10
C SER A 114 2.45 -19.86 -4.03
N ARG A 115 3.09 -19.99 -2.88
CA ARG A 115 2.43 -20.42 -1.66
C ARG A 115 1.94 -19.16 -0.95
N ARG A 116 0.64 -19.02 -0.81
CA ARG A 116 0.07 -18.12 0.20
C ARG A 116 0.54 -18.62 1.55
N VAL A 117 1.45 -17.88 2.15
CA VAL A 117 1.85 -18.06 3.55
C VAL A 117 0.80 -17.33 4.39
N ALA A 118 0.46 -17.89 5.54
CA ALA A 118 -0.56 -17.36 6.45
C ALA A 118 -0.43 -15.83 6.65
N LEU A 119 -1.58 -15.17 6.62
CA LEU A 119 -1.77 -13.73 6.76
C LEU A 119 -0.94 -13.15 7.90
N LEU A 120 0.14 -12.48 7.55
CA LEU A 120 0.73 -11.48 8.41
C LEU A 120 0.00 -10.17 8.12
N ASP A 121 -0.67 -9.62 9.12
CA ASP A 121 -1.51 -8.41 9.05
C ASP A 121 -0.65 -7.17 8.82
N ASN A 122 -0.06 -7.05 7.62
CA ASN A 122 0.86 -5.97 7.28
C ASN A 122 0.19 -4.99 6.30
N LYS A 123 -0.49 -4.00 6.88
CA LYS A 123 -1.25 -2.94 6.17
C LYS A 123 -0.37 -1.89 5.48
N GLU A 124 0.94 -1.99 5.56
CA GLU A 124 1.83 -0.98 5.00
C GLU A 124 2.15 -1.23 3.53
N LEU A 125 1.90 -0.24 2.70
CA LEU A 125 2.33 -0.21 1.30
C LEU A 125 3.84 0.09 1.22
N ASN A 126 4.57 -0.62 0.36
CA ASN A 126 5.97 -0.30 0.08
C ASN A 126 6.09 0.92 -0.85
N SER A 127 7.32 1.43 -1.00
CA SER A 127 7.60 2.61 -1.82
C SER A 127 7.18 2.46 -3.29
N VAL A 128 7.38 1.29 -3.89
CA VAL A 128 7.01 0.99 -5.28
C VAL A 128 5.49 0.95 -5.44
N GLN A 129 4.79 0.30 -4.50
CA GLN A 129 3.33 0.26 -4.50
C GLN A 129 2.71 1.65 -4.32
N ARG A 130 3.27 2.47 -3.42
CA ARG A 130 2.84 3.86 -3.22
C ARG A 130 2.99 4.68 -4.50
N GLU A 131 4.11 4.55 -5.19
CA GLU A 131 4.35 5.29 -6.44
C GLU A 131 3.42 4.84 -7.57
N ASN A 132 3.16 3.54 -7.70
CA ASN A 132 2.19 3.02 -8.67
C ASN A 132 0.78 3.52 -8.40
N LEU A 133 0.33 3.48 -7.13
CA LEU A 133 -0.95 4.02 -6.71
C LEU A 133 -1.03 5.54 -6.95
N ARG A 134 0.05 6.29 -6.66
CA ARG A 134 0.12 7.73 -6.92
C ARG A 134 -0.09 8.03 -8.41
N LYS A 135 0.59 7.32 -9.30
CA LYS A 135 0.45 7.46 -10.76
C LYS A 135 -0.96 7.12 -11.22
N GLU A 136 -1.51 6.01 -10.75
CA GLU A 136 -2.88 5.59 -11.08
C GLU A 136 -3.91 6.62 -10.62
N ILE A 137 -3.85 7.05 -9.36
CA ILE A 137 -4.75 8.07 -8.80
C ILE A 137 -4.65 9.38 -9.59
N ASN A 138 -3.42 9.80 -9.94
CA ASN A 138 -3.20 11.06 -10.66
C ASN A 138 -3.75 11.01 -12.10
N SER A 139 -3.74 9.84 -12.75
CA SER A 139 -4.29 9.66 -14.10
C SER A 139 -5.82 9.69 -14.15
N ARG A 140 -6.51 9.49 -13.01
CA ARG A 140 -7.99 9.43 -12.96
C ARG A 140 -8.60 10.81 -13.09
N ILE A 141 -9.63 10.89 -13.96
CA ILE A 141 -10.45 12.09 -14.16
C ILE A 141 -11.34 12.32 -12.93
N GLN A 142 -11.68 13.58 -12.67
CA GLN A 142 -12.59 13.94 -11.58
C GLN A 142 -13.96 13.27 -11.74
N SER A 143 -14.39 12.49 -10.73
CA SER A 143 -15.70 11.80 -10.71
C SER A 143 -16.74 12.47 -9.80
N LEU A 144 -16.31 13.36 -8.89
CA LEU A 144 -17.15 14.00 -7.89
C LEU A 144 -17.21 15.54 -8.07
N PRO A 145 -17.82 16.04 -9.16
CA PRO A 145 -17.75 17.47 -9.50
C PRO A 145 -18.55 18.38 -8.54
N LYS A 146 -19.50 17.85 -7.77
CA LYS A 146 -20.37 18.61 -6.86
C LYS A 146 -19.87 18.68 -5.41
N LEU A 147 -18.77 18.02 -5.08
CA LEU A 147 -18.22 17.99 -3.72
C LEU A 147 -17.16 19.08 -3.54
N TYR A 148 -17.59 20.33 -3.47
CA TYR A 148 -16.70 21.47 -3.24
C TYR A 148 -17.25 22.45 -2.21
N LYS A 149 -16.39 23.32 -1.73
CA LYS A 149 -16.73 24.46 -0.85
C LYS A 149 -15.86 25.64 -1.20
N ASP A 150 -16.52 26.79 -1.41
CA ASP A 150 -15.84 28.07 -1.62
C ASP A 150 -15.80 28.86 -0.30
N TYR A 151 -14.64 29.45 -0.02
CA TYR A 151 -14.45 30.33 1.12
C TYR A 151 -13.22 31.22 0.93
N ALA A 152 -13.36 32.53 1.21
CA ALA A 152 -12.29 33.52 1.23
C ALA A 152 -11.37 33.46 -0.02
N GLY A 153 -11.96 33.45 -1.22
CA GLY A 153 -11.21 33.40 -2.47
C GLY A 153 -10.55 32.09 -2.81
N MET A 154 -10.88 31.03 -2.09
CA MET A 154 -10.37 29.69 -2.30
C MET A 154 -11.51 28.71 -2.57
N ARG A 155 -11.24 27.66 -3.38
CA ARG A 155 -12.12 26.50 -3.53
C ARG A 155 -11.42 25.22 -3.06
N PHE A 156 -12.04 24.54 -2.14
CA PHE A 156 -11.68 23.19 -1.74
C PHE A 156 -12.62 22.18 -2.42
N THR A 157 -12.07 21.22 -3.18
CA THR A 157 -12.85 20.22 -3.93
C THR A 157 -12.38 18.83 -3.56
N ILE A 158 -13.31 17.91 -3.28
CA ILE A 158 -13.08 16.46 -3.26
C ILE A 158 -13.29 15.96 -4.68
N THR A 159 -12.22 15.64 -5.41
CA THR A 159 -12.32 15.26 -6.82
C THR A 159 -12.70 13.80 -7.00
N ASN A 160 -12.15 12.92 -6.17
CA ASN A 160 -12.40 11.48 -6.21
C ASN A 160 -12.23 10.87 -4.82
N ILE A 161 -12.86 9.73 -4.61
CA ILE A 161 -12.61 8.85 -3.47
C ILE A 161 -12.36 7.46 -4.04
N PHE A 162 -11.21 6.87 -3.69
CA PHE A 162 -10.84 5.54 -4.15
C PHE A 162 -10.69 4.58 -2.97
N ILE A 163 -10.79 3.29 -3.27
CA ILE A 163 -10.50 2.22 -2.32
C ILE A 163 -9.58 1.19 -2.95
N ASP A 164 -8.52 0.82 -2.25
CA ASP A 164 -7.71 -0.36 -2.51
C ASP A 164 -7.55 -1.14 -1.22
N LYS A 165 -8.00 -2.41 -1.20
CA LYS A 165 -8.02 -3.27 0.00
C LYS A 165 -8.66 -2.57 1.21
N ASP A 166 -7.84 -2.24 2.23
CA ASP A 166 -8.25 -1.59 3.48
C ASP A 166 -7.84 -0.12 3.58
N ILE A 167 -7.52 0.53 2.45
CA ILE A 167 -7.12 1.93 2.39
C ILE A 167 -8.09 2.71 1.50
N LEU A 168 -8.58 3.83 2.05
CA LEU A 168 -9.33 4.85 1.32
C LEU A 168 -8.39 5.97 0.91
N PHE A 169 -8.51 6.42 -0.34
CA PHE A 169 -7.74 7.54 -0.88
C PHE A 169 -8.71 8.67 -1.24
N PHE A 170 -8.53 9.80 -0.60
CA PHE A 170 -9.28 11.02 -0.88
C PHE A 170 -8.42 11.95 -1.73
N LYS A 171 -8.80 12.16 -2.99
CA LYS A 171 -8.12 13.10 -3.89
C LYS A 171 -8.79 14.45 -3.80
N PHE A 172 -7.99 15.47 -3.50
CA PHE A 172 -8.43 16.84 -3.31
C PHE A 172 -7.80 17.77 -4.34
N ARG A 173 -8.51 18.88 -4.61
CA ARG A 173 -7.98 20.04 -5.31
C ARG A 173 -8.25 21.28 -4.48
N LEU A 174 -7.21 22.07 -4.23
CA LEU A 174 -7.31 23.43 -3.71
C LEU A 174 -7.02 24.41 -4.84
N THR A 175 -7.97 25.29 -5.13
CA THR A 175 -7.83 26.36 -6.13
C THR A 175 -7.84 27.68 -5.41
N ASN A 176 -6.83 28.50 -5.65
CA ASN A 176 -6.68 29.85 -5.09
C ASN A 176 -7.08 30.89 -6.15
N TYR A 177 -8.20 31.54 -5.95
CA TYR A 177 -8.65 32.66 -6.80
C TYR A 177 -8.24 34.04 -6.27
N SER A 178 -7.57 34.05 -5.10
CA SER A 178 -7.14 35.29 -4.46
C SER A 178 -5.75 35.72 -4.93
N ASN A 179 -5.37 36.95 -4.62
CA ASN A 179 -4.06 37.54 -4.90
C ASN A 179 -3.01 37.19 -3.83
N ILE A 180 -3.36 36.37 -2.83
CA ILE A 180 -2.50 36.01 -1.70
C ILE A 180 -2.29 34.52 -1.73
N ASP A 181 -1.03 34.08 -1.65
CA ASP A 181 -0.67 32.66 -1.55
C ASP A 181 -1.37 32.00 -0.36
N TYR A 182 -1.68 30.72 -0.51
CA TYR A 182 -2.23 29.89 0.55
C TYR A 182 -1.20 28.86 0.99
N VAL A 183 -0.86 28.84 2.27
CA VAL A 183 0.06 27.87 2.87
C VAL A 183 -0.76 26.96 3.76
N PRO A 184 -0.97 25.67 3.39
CA PRO A 184 -1.66 24.72 4.26
C PRO A 184 -0.85 24.48 5.54
N ASP A 185 -1.50 24.52 6.70
CA ASP A 185 -0.92 24.16 7.99
C ASP A 185 -1.19 22.69 8.29
N PHE A 186 -2.47 22.30 8.32
CA PHE A 186 -2.87 20.92 8.54
C PHE A 186 -4.09 20.50 7.74
N VAL A 187 -4.19 19.19 7.53
CA VAL A 187 -5.39 18.52 7.02
C VAL A 187 -5.81 17.49 8.06
N ARG A 188 -7.03 17.64 8.60
CA ARG A 188 -7.56 16.79 9.67
C ARG A 188 -8.87 16.14 9.27
N PHE A 189 -9.06 14.89 9.70
CA PHE A 189 -10.27 14.12 9.45
C PHE A 189 -10.83 13.58 10.76
N TYR A 190 -12.14 13.75 10.97
CA TYR A 190 -12.80 13.16 12.13
C TYR A 190 -14.30 12.95 11.90
N ILE A 191 -14.85 11.93 12.51
CA ILE A 191 -16.28 11.63 12.48
C ILE A 191 -16.93 12.26 13.69
N GLN A 192 -18.03 12.99 13.49
CA GLN A 192 -18.84 13.59 14.56
C GLN A 192 -20.33 13.49 14.24
N ASP A 193 -21.19 13.83 15.20
CA ASP A 193 -22.63 13.90 14.99
C ASP A 193 -23.00 14.97 13.96
N ALA A 194 -23.91 14.63 13.05
CA ALA A 194 -24.36 15.53 11.98
C ALA A 194 -25.11 16.76 12.53
N LYS A 195 -25.84 16.60 13.66
CA LYS A 195 -26.58 17.67 14.35
C LYS A 195 -25.99 17.88 15.73
N LYS A 196 -25.67 19.12 16.08
CA LYS A 196 -25.28 19.53 17.44
C LYS A 196 -26.51 19.49 18.35
N ARG A 197 -26.49 18.72 19.40
CA ARG A 197 -27.47 18.82 20.49
C ARG A 197 -27.03 19.91 21.46
N LYS A 198 -28.00 20.75 21.94
CA LYS A 198 -27.72 21.99 22.73
C LYS A 198 -26.97 21.80 24.06
N LYS A 199 -26.83 20.58 24.58
CA LYS A 199 -26.25 20.31 25.91
C LYS A 199 -25.35 19.06 26.00
N THR A 200 -24.79 18.58 24.88
CA THR A 200 -24.00 17.34 24.90
C THR A 200 -22.60 17.61 24.41
N ALA A 201 -21.58 17.07 25.06
CA ALA A 201 -20.21 17.08 24.56
C ALA A 201 -20.16 16.41 23.16
N ILE A 202 -19.49 17.06 22.22
CA ILE A 202 -19.35 16.54 20.86
C ILE A 202 -18.25 15.48 20.88
N GLN A 203 -18.63 14.21 20.71
CA GLN A 203 -17.68 13.15 20.53
C GLN A 203 -17.11 13.23 19.12
N GLN A 204 -15.80 13.38 18.99
CA GLN A 204 -15.04 13.31 17.76
C GLN A 204 -14.23 12.02 17.72
N ILE A 205 -14.28 11.31 16.60
CA ILE A 205 -13.47 10.10 16.36
C ILE A 205 -12.51 10.46 15.25
N ASP A 206 -11.26 10.71 15.63
CA ASP A 206 -10.21 11.09 14.67
C ASP A 206 -9.92 9.95 13.69
N GLN A 207 -9.77 10.31 12.42
CA GLN A 207 -9.29 9.46 11.33
C GLN A 207 -7.90 9.94 10.95
N LYS A 208 -6.87 9.28 11.48
CA LYS A 208 -5.48 9.69 11.26
C LYS A 208 -5.03 9.33 9.85
N PRO A 209 -4.46 10.28 9.08
CA PRO A 209 -3.83 9.96 7.80
C PRO A 209 -2.71 8.94 7.97
N LEU A 210 -2.66 7.97 7.06
CA LEU A 210 -1.55 7.03 6.95
C LEU A 210 -0.36 7.69 6.25
N PHE A 211 -0.64 8.39 5.15
CA PHE A 211 0.34 9.18 4.38
C PHE A 211 -0.38 10.12 3.40
N PHE A 212 0.42 10.98 2.77
CA PHE A 212 -0.03 11.93 1.76
C PHE A 212 0.73 11.70 0.45
N PHE A 213 0.04 11.95 -0.69
CA PHE A 213 0.67 12.13 -1.98
C PHE A 213 0.54 13.59 -2.40
N ASP A 214 1.63 14.18 -2.86
CA ASP A 214 1.69 15.50 -3.47
C ASP A 214 1.06 16.64 -2.61
N LEU A 215 1.13 16.52 -1.27
CA LEU A 215 0.65 17.58 -0.38
C LEU A 215 1.44 18.87 -0.66
N PRO A 216 0.78 19.96 -1.12
CA PRO A 216 1.49 21.17 -1.49
C PRO A 216 1.96 21.94 -0.24
N GLU A 217 3.20 22.40 -0.24
CA GLU A 217 3.70 23.33 0.77
C GLU A 217 3.05 24.72 0.62
N ARG A 218 2.72 25.11 -0.62
CA ARG A 218 2.11 26.39 -0.94
C ARG A 218 1.25 26.27 -2.19
N ILE A 219 0.16 27.03 -2.23
CA ILE A 219 -0.70 27.23 -3.41
C ILE A 219 -0.61 28.70 -3.79
N PRO A 220 0.11 29.05 -4.87
CA PRO A 220 0.25 30.43 -5.33
C PRO A 220 -1.09 31.10 -5.64
N ALA A 221 -1.09 32.42 -5.64
CA ALA A 221 -2.20 33.22 -6.14
C ALA A 221 -2.59 32.75 -7.55
N HIS A 222 -3.89 32.64 -7.83
CA HIS A 222 -4.47 32.21 -9.12
C HIS A 222 -4.01 30.84 -9.65
N ASP A 223 -3.51 29.94 -8.75
CA ASP A 223 -3.10 28.59 -9.11
C ASP A 223 -3.96 27.52 -8.41
N SER A 224 -3.80 26.27 -8.81
CA SER A 224 -4.45 25.13 -8.16
C SER A 224 -3.49 23.97 -7.97
N LYS A 225 -3.58 23.30 -6.84
CA LYS A 225 -2.80 22.10 -6.52
C LYS A 225 -3.72 20.94 -6.15
N THR A 226 -3.29 19.76 -6.53
CA THR A 226 -4.01 18.50 -6.24
C THR A 226 -3.14 17.66 -5.33
N PHE A 227 -3.75 17.05 -4.33
CA PHE A 227 -3.09 16.12 -3.41
C PHE A 227 -4.02 14.98 -3.00
N THR A 228 -3.46 13.92 -2.47
CA THR A 228 -4.25 12.76 -2.04
C THR A 228 -3.88 12.38 -0.60
N VAL A 229 -4.88 12.04 0.19
CA VAL A 229 -4.72 11.56 1.57
C VAL A 229 -5.17 10.12 1.65
N ALA A 230 -4.32 9.26 2.20
CA ALA A 230 -4.61 7.86 2.48
C ALA A 230 -5.08 7.71 3.94
N LEU A 231 -6.21 7.04 4.14
CA LEU A 231 -6.80 6.73 5.44
C LEU A 231 -7.09 5.23 5.54
N ASN A 232 -7.09 4.67 6.75
CA ASN A 232 -7.65 3.34 6.95
C ASN A 232 -9.11 3.33 6.50
N LYS A 233 -9.56 2.20 5.95
CA LYS A 233 -10.95 2.01 5.54
C LYS A 233 -11.91 2.18 6.74
N PHE A 234 -12.94 3.00 6.55
CA PHE A 234 -14.00 3.20 7.52
C PHE A 234 -15.33 3.44 6.80
N THR A 235 -16.40 3.35 7.55
CA THR A 235 -17.74 3.80 7.14
C THR A 235 -18.26 4.79 8.17
N ILE A 236 -19.17 5.66 7.77
CA ILE A 236 -19.76 6.66 8.67
C ILE A 236 -21.10 6.11 9.19
N PRO A 237 -21.26 5.93 10.52
CA PRO A 237 -22.52 5.51 11.09
C PRO A 237 -23.67 6.49 10.81
N ASP A 238 -24.89 6.01 10.90
CA ASP A 238 -26.08 6.86 10.77
C ASP A 238 -26.05 8.06 11.72
N LYS A 239 -26.57 9.18 11.23
CA LYS A 239 -26.61 10.46 11.98
C LYS A 239 -25.24 11.08 12.26
N LYS A 240 -24.14 10.52 11.73
CA LYS A 240 -22.79 11.07 11.77
C LYS A 240 -22.32 11.57 10.40
N VAL A 241 -21.28 12.39 10.39
CA VAL A 241 -20.63 12.91 9.20
C VAL A 241 -19.12 12.90 9.40
N LEU A 242 -18.39 12.71 8.31
CA LEU A 242 -16.95 12.97 8.28
C LEU A 242 -16.75 14.47 8.12
N ILE A 243 -15.93 15.04 8.99
CA ILE A 243 -15.42 16.39 8.84
C ILE A 243 -14.02 16.32 8.28
N ILE A 244 -13.81 17.11 7.23
CA ILE A 244 -12.50 17.32 6.62
C ILE A 244 -12.16 18.81 6.87
N GLU A 245 -11.09 19.04 7.60
CA GLU A 245 -10.59 20.38 7.92
C GLU A 245 -9.28 20.63 7.19
N VAL A 246 -9.15 21.81 6.58
CA VAL A 246 -7.90 22.31 6.01
C VAL A 246 -7.71 23.72 6.52
N GLN A 247 -6.63 23.96 7.23
CA GLN A 247 -6.28 25.23 7.86
C GLN A 247 -5.13 25.90 7.14
N GLU A 248 -5.18 27.23 7.04
CA GLU A 248 -4.07 28.06 6.59
C GLU A 248 -3.10 28.35 7.74
N LEU A 249 -1.80 28.29 7.47
CA LEU A 249 -0.75 28.63 8.43
C LEU A 249 -0.79 30.11 8.77
N GLY A 250 -1.03 30.43 10.03
CA GLY A 250 -1.10 31.80 10.54
C GLY A 250 -2.21 32.65 9.93
N GLY A 251 -3.10 32.08 9.09
CA GLY A 251 -4.16 32.76 8.38
C GLY A 251 -5.57 32.41 8.85
N GLY A 252 -6.58 33.12 8.29
CA GLY A 252 -7.99 32.93 8.60
C GLY A 252 -8.75 32.03 7.64
N ARG A 253 -8.12 31.53 6.57
CA ARG A 253 -8.79 30.73 5.55
C ARG A 253 -8.85 29.27 6.00
N HIS A 254 -9.95 28.91 6.66
CA HIS A 254 -10.20 27.61 7.25
C HIS A 254 -11.37 26.91 6.56
N PHE A 255 -11.11 25.76 5.95
CA PHE A 255 -12.13 24.90 5.38
C PHE A 255 -12.58 23.87 6.39
N LYS A 256 -13.89 23.70 6.48
CA LYS A 256 -14.54 22.64 7.21
C LYS A 256 -15.63 22.05 6.33
N TYR A 257 -15.34 20.91 5.72
CA TYR A 257 -16.24 20.22 4.82
C TYR A 257 -16.95 19.07 5.55
N LYS A 258 -18.27 18.93 5.31
CA LYS A 258 -19.10 17.84 5.88
C LYS A 258 -19.40 16.82 4.81
N LEU A 259 -18.84 15.63 4.89
CA LEU A 259 -19.08 14.53 3.97
C LEU A 259 -19.98 13.48 4.60
N LYS A 260 -21.01 13.05 3.87
CA LYS A 260 -21.89 11.93 4.24
C LYS A 260 -21.29 10.59 3.82
N ASN A 261 -21.88 9.48 4.27
CA ASN A 261 -21.37 8.13 4.02
C ASN A 261 -21.47 7.70 2.55
N ALA A 262 -22.49 8.14 1.79
CA ALA A 262 -22.74 7.67 0.43
C ALA A 262 -21.53 7.79 -0.53
N PRO A 263 -20.79 8.91 -0.63
CA PRO A 263 -19.61 8.98 -1.49
C PRO A 263 -18.47 8.03 -1.06
N ILE A 264 -18.39 7.66 0.23
CA ILE A 264 -17.37 6.72 0.72
C ILE A 264 -17.74 5.28 0.32
N ILE A 265 -19.02 4.91 0.45
CA ILE A 265 -19.49 3.58 0.04
C ILE A 265 -19.36 3.38 -1.47
N SER A 266 -19.55 4.45 -2.26
CA SER A 266 -19.40 4.43 -3.72
C SER A 266 -18.00 4.77 -4.21
N ALA A 267 -16.98 4.65 -3.35
CA ALA A 267 -15.58 4.89 -3.73
C ALA A 267 -15.17 4.01 -4.92
N GLU A 268 -14.42 4.59 -5.85
CA GLU A 268 -13.90 3.89 -7.02
C GLU A 268 -12.84 2.88 -6.60
N ILE A 269 -12.90 1.67 -7.18
CA ILE A 269 -11.95 0.61 -6.88
C ILE A 269 -10.68 0.82 -7.71
N LEU A 270 -9.52 0.91 -7.04
CA LEU A 270 -8.21 0.80 -7.68
C LEU A 270 -7.86 -0.69 -7.82
N ASN A 271 -7.12 -1.04 -8.88
CA ASN A 271 -6.68 -2.41 -9.15
C ASN A 271 -7.80 -3.47 -9.14
N PRO A 272 -8.85 -3.36 -9.99
CA PRO A 272 -9.99 -4.29 -9.97
C PRO A 272 -9.62 -5.75 -10.27
N GLY A 273 -8.41 -6.03 -10.81
CA GLY A 273 -7.97 -7.38 -11.22
C GLY A 273 -7.57 -8.33 -10.09
N THR A 274 -7.51 -7.89 -8.83
CA THR A 274 -7.11 -8.73 -7.68
C THR A 274 -8.29 -9.27 -6.85
N ARG A 275 -9.52 -8.99 -7.24
CA ARG A 275 -10.70 -9.60 -6.58
C ARG A 275 -11.01 -10.93 -7.23
N GLU A 276 -10.81 -12.03 -6.51
CA GLU A 276 -11.46 -13.30 -6.82
C GLU A 276 -12.95 -13.04 -7.08
N ASN A 277 -13.49 -13.64 -8.15
CA ASN A 277 -14.90 -13.60 -8.53
C ASN A 277 -15.79 -14.06 -7.36
N ARG A 278 -16.12 -13.17 -6.43
CA ARG A 278 -17.25 -13.40 -5.55
C ARG A 278 -18.51 -13.08 -6.35
N VAL A 279 -19.11 -14.11 -6.89
CA VAL A 279 -20.49 -14.09 -7.38
C VAL A 279 -21.35 -13.63 -6.20
N VAL A 280 -21.82 -12.39 -6.24
CA VAL A 280 -22.83 -11.92 -5.29
C VAL A 280 -24.14 -12.56 -5.73
N PRO A 281 -24.79 -13.42 -4.91
CA PRO A 281 -26.11 -13.93 -5.24
C PRO A 281 -27.07 -12.75 -5.36
N LYS A 282 -27.78 -12.62 -6.48
CA LYS A 282 -28.90 -11.70 -6.59
C LYS A 282 -29.92 -12.08 -5.52
N GLN A 283 -30.07 -11.26 -4.49
CA GLN A 283 -31.19 -11.36 -3.59
C GLN A 283 -32.46 -10.99 -4.38
N ILE A 284 -33.31 -11.99 -4.64
CA ILE A 284 -34.64 -11.80 -5.14
C ILE A 284 -35.47 -11.40 -3.91
N PHE A 285 -35.89 -10.15 -3.87
CA PHE A 285 -36.91 -9.71 -2.91
C PHE A 285 -38.26 -10.17 -3.42
N TYR A 286 -38.99 -10.99 -2.65
CA TYR A 286 -40.41 -11.23 -2.74
C TYR A 286 -41.16 -10.22 -1.88
#